data_06b558cdab8af782f2aa238da48f6a8b
#
_entry.id   06b558cdab8af782f2aa238da48f6a8b
#
_cell.length_a   1.000
_cell.length_b   1.000
_cell.length_c   1.000
_cell.angle_alpha   90.00
_cell.angle_beta   90.00
_cell.angle_gamma   90.00
#
_symmetry.space_group_name_H-M   'P 1'
#
loop_
_entity.id
_entity.type
_entity.pdbx_description
1 polymer ?
#
loop_
_entity_poly.entity_id
_entity_poly.type
_entity_poly.pdbx_seq_one_letter_code
_entity_poly.pdbx_strand_id
1 'polypeptide(L)'
;MKTRRLGKTELQVSEIGFGGEWLERHPEEESIELIHYASAQGINILDCWMPDPKSRNIIGEGIRENRDKWFIQGHIGSTWKDEQYYRTREMEYVRPAFEDLLKRLQTDYIDLGM
;
A
#
# COMPACT_ATOMS: atom_id res chain seq x y z
N MET A 1 -2.71 8.47 18.48
CA MET A 1 -3.50 7.34 17.90
C MET A 1 -3.32 6.11 18.78
N LYS A 2 -4.42 5.44 19.12
CA LYS A 2 -4.34 4.15 19.83
C LYS A 2 -3.92 3.04 18.87
N THR A 3 -3.21 2.06 19.38
CA THR A 3 -2.80 0.87 18.63
C THR A 3 -3.37 -0.39 19.24
N ARG A 4 -3.50 -1.43 18.43
CA ARG A 4 -3.91 -2.77 18.84
C ARG A 4 -3.03 -3.81 18.19
N ARG A 5 -2.82 -4.92 18.88
CA ARG A 5 -2.16 -6.07 18.26
C ARG A 5 -3.08 -6.69 17.21
N LEU A 6 -2.55 -6.87 16.00
CA LEU A 6 -3.28 -7.48 14.90
C LEU A 6 -3.36 -9.00 15.07
N GLY A 7 -4.47 -9.47 15.64
CA GLY A 7 -4.71 -10.90 15.86
C GLY A 7 -3.61 -11.59 16.67
N LYS A 8 -3.03 -12.65 16.09
CA LYS A 8 -1.93 -13.42 16.69
C LYS A 8 -0.54 -12.96 16.24
N THR A 9 -0.45 -11.91 15.42
CA THR A 9 0.82 -11.32 15.00
C THR A 9 1.42 -10.46 16.12
N GLU A 10 2.68 -10.07 15.96
CA GLU A 10 3.32 -9.09 16.85
C GLU A 10 3.14 -7.63 16.38
N LEU A 11 2.35 -7.43 15.30
CA LEU A 11 2.14 -6.13 14.70
C LEU A 11 1.22 -5.26 15.57
N GLN A 12 1.70 -4.11 16.00
CA GLN A 12 0.92 -3.10 16.73
C GLN A 12 0.39 -2.06 15.75
N VAL A 13 -0.81 -2.28 15.23
CA VAL A 13 -1.42 -1.43 14.21
C VAL A 13 -2.31 -0.36 14.82
N SER A 14 -2.39 0.80 14.19
CA SER A 14 -3.33 1.87 14.57
C SER A 14 -4.78 1.40 14.41
N GLU A 15 -5.67 1.88 15.27
CA GLU A 15 -7.10 1.54 15.22
C GLU A 15 -7.79 2.04 13.94
N ILE A 16 -7.20 3.03 13.28
CA ILE A 16 -7.62 3.56 11.99
C ILE A 16 -6.53 3.26 10.97
N GLY A 17 -6.90 2.68 9.83
CA GLY A 17 -6.01 2.44 8.70
C GLY A 17 -6.15 3.49 7.61
N PHE A 18 -5.14 3.63 6.78
CA PHE A 18 -5.14 4.47 5.59
C PHE A 18 -5.48 3.61 4.37
N GLY A 19 -6.57 3.94 3.66
CA GLY A 19 -6.93 3.32 2.38
C GLY A 19 -6.23 4.02 1.23
N GLY A 20 -5.41 3.29 0.48
CA GLY A 20 -4.66 3.82 -0.66
C GLY A 20 -5.43 3.86 -1.98
N GLU A 21 -6.74 3.61 -1.95
CA GLU A 21 -7.60 3.69 -3.13
C GLU A 21 -7.90 5.16 -3.50
N TRP A 22 -8.00 5.43 -4.78
CA TRP A 22 -8.35 6.74 -5.35
C TRP A 22 -7.27 7.83 -5.28
N LEU A 23 -6.10 7.55 -4.76
CA LEU A 23 -4.98 8.51 -4.74
C LEU A 23 -4.62 9.00 -6.15
N GLU A 24 -4.75 8.14 -7.16
CA GLU A 24 -4.49 8.48 -8.56
C GLU A 24 -5.44 9.52 -9.14
N ARG A 25 -6.57 9.79 -8.48
CA ARG A 25 -7.58 10.79 -8.90
C ARG A 25 -7.29 12.19 -8.40
N HIS A 26 -6.29 12.34 -7.54
CA HIS A 26 -5.88 13.60 -6.96
C HIS A 26 -4.49 14.02 -7.45
N PRO A 27 -4.11 15.30 -7.29
CA PRO A 27 -2.74 15.74 -7.52
C PRO A 27 -1.77 14.91 -6.67
N GLU A 28 -0.66 14.50 -7.28
CA GLU A 28 0.31 13.62 -6.63
C GLU A 28 0.87 14.22 -5.34
N GLU A 29 1.23 15.50 -5.36
CA GLU A 29 1.76 16.21 -4.18
C GLU A 29 0.78 16.19 -3.01
N GLU A 30 -0.50 16.48 -3.26
CA GLU A 30 -1.55 16.47 -2.23
C GLU A 30 -1.73 15.07 -1.63
N SER A 31 -1.66 14.03 -2.46
CA SER A 31 -1.79 12.63 -2.03
C SER A 31 -0.60 12.21 -1.18
N ILE A 32 0.62 12.62 -1.52
CA ILE A 32 1.83 12.38 -0.73
C ILE A 32 1.75 13.11 0.62
N GLU A 33 1.36 14.39 0.60
CA GLU A 33 1.17 15.17 1.83
C GLU A 33 0.11 14.52 2.76
N LEU A 34 -0.96 13.96 2.19
CA LEU A 34 -1.97 13.25 2.98
C LEU A 34 -1.40 11.99 3.66
N ILE A 35 -0.54 11.24 2.99
CA ILE A 35 0.15 10.08 3.58
C ILE A 35 1.07 10.55 4.72
N HIS A 36 1.83 11.62 4.51
CA HIS A 36 2.70 12.20 5.55
C HIS A 36 1.89 12.69 6.76
N TYR A 37 0.78 13.36 6.50
CA TYR A 37 -0.13 13.80 7.55
C TYR A 37 -0.70 12.63 8.36
N ALA A 38 -1.16 11.58 7.67
CA ALA A 38 -1.68 10.38 8.31
C ALA A 38 -0.63 9.73 9.22
N SER A 39 0.61 9.60 8.73
CA SER A 39 1.74 9.12 9.52
C SER A 39 2.00 9.98 10.77
N ALA A 40 1.98 11.30 10.62
CA ALA A 40 2.17 12.23 11.73
C ALA A 40 1.07 12.12 12.80
N GLN A 41 -0.15 11.70 12.40
CA GLN A 41 -1.25 11.42 13.33
C GLN A 41 -1.16 10.03 13.98
N GLY A 42 -0.13 9.25 13.65
CA GLY A 42 0.12 7.92 14.21
C GLY A 42 -0.64 6.80 13.51
N ILE A 43 -1.17 7.03 12.31
CA ILE A 43 -1.67 5.96 11.45
C ILE A 43 -0.46 5.22 10.87
N ASN A 44 -0.44 3.89 11.02
CA ASN A 44 0.70 3.08 10.64
C ASN A 44 0.34 1.81 9.85
N ILE A 45 -0.93 1.65 9.45
CA ILE A 45 -1.35 0.57 8.54
C ILE A 45 -1.94 1.18 7.28
N LEU A 46 -1.46 0.73 6.12
CA LEU A 46 -1.86 1.24 4.81
C LEU A 46 -2.28 0.09 3.91
N ASP A 47 -3.48 0.19 3.35
CA ASP A 47 -3.98 -0.76 2.36
C ASP A 47 -3.63 -0.30 0.94
N CYS A 48 -2.77 -1.08 0.28
CA CYS A 48 -2.39 -0.88 -1.11
C CYS A 48 -3.16 -1.85 -2.02
N TRP A 49 -4.48 -1.63 -2.14
CA TRP A 49 -5.34 -2.49 -2.94
C TRP A 49 -5.19 -2.25 -4.44
N MET A 50 -5.22 -0.99 -4.87
CA MET A 50 -5.27 -0.63 -6.28
C MET A 50 -3.94 -0.95 -6.98
N PRO A 51 -3.97 -1.74 -8.08
CA PRO A 51 -2.75 -2.05 -8.85
C PRO A 51 -2.38 -0.96 -9.86
N ASP A 52 -3.12 0.14 -9.93
CA ASP A 52 -2.81 1.28 -10.78
C ASP A 52 -1.38 1.78 -10.53
N PRO A 53 -0.56 1.95 -11.58
CA PRO A 53 0.82 2.37 -11.44
C PRO A 53 1.00 3.71 -10.73
N LYS A 54 0.12 4.69 -11.01
CA LYS A 54 0.20 6.02 -10.38
C LYS A 54 -0.10 5.93 -8.88
N SER A 55 -1.14 5.18 -8.49
CA SER A 55 -1.49 4.97 -7.08
C SER A 55 -0.34 4.33 -6.30
N ARG A 56 0.26 3.26 -6.83
CA ARG A 56 1.42 2.60 -6.23
C ARG A 56 2.65 3.50 -6.13
N ASN A 57 2.94 4.30 -7.15
CA ASN A 57 4.04 5.25 -7.13
C ASN A 57 3.86 6.34 -6.07
N ILE A 58 2.64 6.88 -5.93
CA ILE A 58 2.29 7.86 -4.89
C ILE A 58 2.52 7.27 -3.50
N ILE A 59 2.04 6.05 -3.26
CA ILE A 59 2.25 5.38 -1.97
C ILE A 59 3.74 5.17 -1.71
N GLY A 60 4.48 4.65 -2.70
CA GLY A 60 5.93 4.43 -2.58
C GLY A 60 6.69 5.71 -2.21
N GLU A 61 6.37 6.82 -2.83
CA GLU A 61 6.98 8.10 -2.53
C GLU A 61 6.58 8.62 -1.15
N GLY A 62 5.30 8.46 -0.78
CA GLY A 62 4.79 8.91 0.52
C GLY A 62 5.34 8.15 1.72
N ILE A 63 5.75 6.89 1.56
CA ILE A 63 6.29 6.07 2.66
C ILE A 63 7.82 5.95 2.63
N ARG A 64 8.50 6.44 1.60
CA ARG A 64 9.93 6.20 1.34
C ARG A 64 10.84 6.50 2.54
N GLU A 65 10.61 7.63 3.20
CA GLU A 65 11.47 8.09 4.31
C GLU A 65 11.23 7.37 5.63
N ASN A 66 10.09 6.68 5.75
CA ASN A 66 9.66 6.02 6.99
C ASN A 66 8.95 4.68 6.76
N ARG A 67 9.41 3.93 5.72
CA ARG A 67 8.85 2.63 5.34
C ARG A 67 8.70 1.67 6.53
N ASP A 68 9.66 1.68 7.42
CA ASP A 68 9.71 0.83 8.62
C ASP A 68 8.62 1.15 9.65
N LYS A 69 8.00 2.32 9.56
CA LYS A 69 6.88 2.72 10.42
C LYS A 69 5.51 2.31 9.88
N TRP A 70 5.46 1.84 8.64
CA TRP A 70 4.23 1.44 7.98
C TRP A 70 4.10 -0.08 7.89
N PHE A 71 2.96 -0.60 8.28
CA PHE A 71 2.50 -1.95 7.95
C PHE A 71 1.72 -1.89 6.64
N ILE A 72 2.28 -2.45 5.58
CA ILE A 72 1.68 -2.43 4.25
C ILE A 72 0.88 -3.70 4.02
N GLN A 73 -0.40 -3.52 3.72
CA GLN A 73 -1.29 -4.57 3.24
C GLN A 73 -1.30 -4.54 1.72
N GLY A 74 -0.72 -5.54 1.09
CA GLY A 74 -0.68 -5.67 -0.37
C GLY A 74 -1.62 -6.76 -0.87
N HIS A 75 -2.36 -6.48 -1.94
CA HIS A 75 -3.30 -7.43 -2.56
C HIS A 75 -2.63 -8.21 -3.69
N ILE A 76 -2.31 -9.46 -3.42
CA ILE A 76 -1.50 -10.31 -4.31
C ILE A 76 -2.23 -10.65 -5.62
N GLY A 77 -3.54 -10.84 -5.58
CA GLY A 77 -4.36 -11.12 -6.76
C GLY A 77 -4.84 -9.89 -7.54
N SER A 78 -4.46 -8.68 -7.11
CA SER A 78 -4.77 -7.42 -7.79
C SER A 78 -3.71 -7.10 -8.83
N THR A 79 -4.08 -7.18 -10.10
CA THR A 79 -3.18 -6.95 -11.23
C THR A 79 -3.70 -5.84 -12.13
N TRP A 80 -2.81 -5.27 -12.94
CA TRP A 80 -3.11 -4.22 -13.90
C TRP A 80 -2.92 -4.76 -15.32
N LYS A 81 -4.00 -4.76 -16.11
CA LYS A 81 -3.98 -5.28 -17.47
C LYS A 81 -4.86 -4.41 -18.35
N ASP A 82 -4.38 -4.05 -19.52
CA ASP A 82 -5.09 -3.20 -20.49
C ASP A 82 -5.63 -1.90 -19.85
N GLU A 83 -4.78 -1.25 -19.02
CA GLU A 83 -5.09 -0.01 -18.30
C GLU A 83 -6.27 -0.11 -17.33
N GLN A 84 -6.52 -1.30 -16.80
CA GLN A 84 -7.59 -1.51 -15.82
C GLN A 84 -7.25 -2.58 -14.80
N TYR A 85 -7.98 -2.55 -13.70
CA TYR A 85 -7.93 -3.58 -12.66
C TYR A 85 -8.33 -4.94 -13.24
N TYR A 86 -7.50 -5.94 -12.96
CA TYR A 86 -7.74 -7.33 -13.31
C TYR A 86 -7.44 -8.25 -12.13
N ARG A 87 -8.49 -8.89 -11.59
CA ARG A 87 -8.33 -9.85 -10.50
C ARG A 87 -8.04 -11.23 -11.07
N THR A 88 -6.98 -11.86 -10.60
CA THR A 88 -6.59 -13.20 -11.05
C THR A 88 -5.89 -13.98 -9.96
N ARG A 89 -5.87 -15.32 -10.11
CA ARG A 89 -5.07 -16.25 -9.32
C ARG A 89 -4.00 -16.96 -10.14
N GLU A 90 -3.90 -16.63 -11.42
CA GLU A 90 -2.92 -17.22 -12.32
C GLU A 90 -1.52 -16.66 -12.06
N MET A 91 -0.59 -17.53 -11.69
CA MET A 91 0.75 -17.13 -11.24
C MET A 91 1.55 -16.38 -12.30
N GLU A 92 1.26 -16.60 -13.58
CA GLU A 92 1.90 -15.87 -14.68
C GLU A 92 1.58 -14.35 -14.65
N TYR A 93 0.43 -13.96 -14.08
CA TYR A 93 0.05 -12.55 -13.88
C TYR A 93 0.35 -12.07 -12.45
N VAL A 94 0.13 -12.93 -11.46
CA VAL A 94 0.30 -12.58 -10.03
C VAL A 94 1.75 -12.26 -9.71
N ARG A 95 2.70 -13.08 -10.17
CA ARG A 95 4.13 -12.88 -9.87
C ARG A 95 4.66 -11.55 -10.40
N PRO A 96 4.50 -11.20 -11.68
CA PRO A 96 4.94 -9.90 -12.18
C PRO A 96 4.24 -8.71 -11.49
N ALA A 97 2.95 -8.86 -11.16
CA ALA A 97 2.20 -7.82 -10.47
C ALA A 97 2.70 -7.59 -9.04
N PHE A 98 3.12 -8.65 -8.35
CA PHE A 98 3.74 -8.54 -7.03
C PHE A 98 5.14 -7.89 -7.09
N GLU A 99 5.94 -8.27 -8.06
CA GLU A 99 7.25 -7.63 -8.30
C GLU A 99 7.09 -6.14 -8.65
N ASP A 100 6.09 -5.79 -9.46
CA ASP A 100 5.73 -4.40 -9.76
C ASP A 100 5.29 -3.64 -8.50
N LEU A 101 4.49 -4.27 -7.64
CA LEU A 101 4.09 -3.70 -6.35
C LEU A 101 5.32 -3.31 -5.52
N LEU A 102 6.24 -4.23 -5.28
CA LEU A 102 7.46 -3.97 -4.51
C LEU A 102 8.32 -2.87 -5.12
N LYS A 103 8.50 -2.92 -6.45
CA LYS A 103 9.29 -1.92 -7.18
C LYS A 103 8.68 -0.51 -7.03
N ARG A 104 7.38 -0.36 -7.22
CA ARG A 104 6.70 0.95 -7.12
C ARG A 104 6.60 1.46 -5.70
N LEU A 105 6.43 0.59 -4.73
CA LEU A 105 6.49 0.93 -3.32
C LEU A 105 7.91 1.21 -2.81
N GLN A 106 8.94 1.00 -3.64
CA GLN A 106 10.36 1.19 -3.30
C GLN A 106 10.76 0.41 -2.05
N THR A 107 10.28 -0.84 -1.93
CA THR A 107 10.52 -1.74 -0.79
C THR A 107 10.76 -3.17 -1.28
N ASP A 108 11.37 -3.99 -0.46
CA ASP A 108 11.60 -5.41 -0.73
C ASP A 108 10.64 -6.35 0.02
N TYR A 109 9.69 -5.80 0.75
CA TYR A 109 8.70 -6.57 1.51
C TYR A 109 7.37 -5.85 1.67
N ILE A 110 6.31 -6.63 1.90
CA ILE A 110 5.04 -6.19 2.47
C ILE A 110 4.80 -6.94 3.78
N ASP A 111 3.98 -6.38 4.66
CA ASP A 111 3.72 -6.94 5.99
C ASP A 111 2.54 -7.91 5.99
N LEU A 112 1.53 -7.62 5.18
CA LEU A 112 0.30 -8.39 5.07
C LEU A 112 0.00 -8.70 3.60
N GLY A 113 -0.05 -9.98 3.24
CA GLY A 113 -0.50 -10.45 1.91
C GLY A 113 -1.98 -10.79 1.92
N MET A 114 -2.76 -10.14 1.05
CA MET A 114 -4.20 -10.37 0.88
C MET A 114 -4.51 -11.08 -0.42
#